data_a46ef6a384c39848b6ff829f9c1cbecf
#
_entry.id   a46ef6a384c39848b6ff829f9c1cbecf
#
_cell.length_a   1.000
_cell.length_b   1.000
_cell.length_c   1.000
_cell.angle_alpha   90.00
_cell.angle_beta   90.00
_cell.angle_gamma   90.00
#
_symmetry.space_group_name_H-M   'P 1'
#
loop_
_entity.id
_entity.type
_entity.pdbx_description
1 polymer ?
#
loop_
_entity_poly.entity_id
_entity_poly.type
_entity_poly.pdbx_seq_one_letter_code
_entity_poly.pdbx_strand_id
1 'polypeptide(L)'
;MTELSAQQALPPRLTSSELDTVRSMSEGFGEERDLSMLVVPRVGAVRTTEDLWEPVRLIDAASDAVPSVAAFLKELQASGRSTSTQRSYAMDLLRWFRFAWAVEVPWDQATRLEARDFCRWLALREKPARPTGGVRSASSLPNPVTGKPGLGRKYAVATRAHSETVLRVFYDFHRDAGTGPMVNPFPLSRERRGGRPNAHHNPMEPFRNDRVGLYRPRVAQRIPRCIPDEMFNRVFAELGCHRDRALVALWVSTGARASELLGAHCGDVDPGQQLITVIRKGTRAIQQLPASPDAFVWLRLYQSEINQEPPSGRDDPLWWTRRRPFRPLTYHAARAMFGRAAATLGANWTLHDLRHTAAYRMARDPQLPLADVQWVLGHAHLSTTQLYLTPMPGDVIAGLLAHHRRGHAIGSMGAAGEHPDTGTPTPSGYRPESLNVLFGGRTS
;
A
#
# COMPACT_ATOMS: atom_id res chain seq x y z
N MET A 1 11.78 72.83 14.91
CA MET A 1 11.44 73.03 13.49
C MET A 1 12.70 72.69 12.68
N THR A 2 12.73 71.54 12.07
CA THR A 2 13.46 71.25 10.80
C THR A 2 13.08 69.82 10.40
N GLU A 3 12.25 69.75 9.37
CA GLU A 3 11.83 68.50 8.71
C GLU A 3 13.01 67.93 7.95
N LEU A 4 13.33 66.65 8.15
CA LEU A 4 14.24 65.88 7.33
C LEU A 4 13.40 64.98 6.42
N SER A 5 13.26 65.41 5.17
CA SER A 5 12.69 64.67 4.07
C SER A 5 13.54 63.45 3.75
N ALA A 6 12.98 62.23 3.91
CA ALA A 6 13.58 60.99 3.48
C ALA A 6 13.26 60.79 1.99
N GLN A 7 14.21 61.10 1.13
CA GLN A 7 14.20 60.68 -0.29
C GLN A 7 14.40 59.16 -0.34
N GLN A 8 13.35 58.41 -0.76
CA GLN A 8 13.46 57.02 -1.19
C GLN A 8 14.28 56.93 -2.46
N ALA A 9 15.48 56.41 -2.38
CA ALA A 9 16.31 56.08 -3.52
C ALA A 9 15.69 54.87 -4.25
N LEU A 10 15.37 55.02 -5.53
CA LEU A 10 15.02 53.94 -6.44
C LEU A 10 16.18 52.94 -6.53
N PRO A 11 15.90 51.62 -6.59
CA PRO A 11 16.95 50.62 -6.74
C PRO A 11 17.69 50.81 -8.05
N PRO A 12 19.01 50.53 -8.10
CA PRO A 12 19.81 50.72 -9.29
C PRO A 12 19.26 49.85 -10.45
N ARG A 13 19.16 50.44 -11.65
CA ARG A 13 18.84 49.68 -12.85
C ARG A 13 19.97 48.73 -13.18
N LEU A 14 19.64 47.44 -13.36
CA LEU A 14 20.58 46.41 -13.78
C LEU A 14 21.25 46.85 -15.11
N THR A 15 22.55 46.63 -15.20
CA THR A 15 23.33 46.88 -16.41
C THR A 15 22.99 45.85 -17.49
N SER A 16 23.24 46.15 -18.76
CA SER A 16 23.03 45.23 -19.87
C SER A 16 23.70 43.86 -19.65
N SER A 17 24.91 43.85 -19.04
CA SER A 17 25.65 42.63 -18.71
C SER A 17 24.97 41.82 -17.61
N GLU A 18 24.34 42.46 -16.63
CA GLU A 18 23.58 41.75 -15.57
C GLU A 18 22.25 41.24 -16.12
N LEU A 19 21.62 41.96 -17.04
CA LEU A 19 20.43 41.49 -17.78
C LEU A 19 20.75 40.28 -18.67
N ASP A 20 21.90 40.28 -19.32
CA ASP A 20 22.38 39.16 -20.14
C ASP A 20 22.74 37.96 -19.27
N THR A 21 23.29 38.17 -18.08
CA THR A 21 23.55 37.09 -17.09
C THR A 21 22.25 36.53 -16.55
N VAL A 22 21.26 37.36 -16.23
CA VAL A 22 19.91 36.90 -15.78
C VAL A 22 19.18 36.20 -16.93
N ARG A 23 19.36 36.66 -18.17
CA ARG A 23 18.78 36.02 -19.37
C ARG A 23 19.45 34.68 -19.65
N SER A 24 20.79 34.61 -19.57
CA SER A 24 21.55 33.35 -19.65
C SER A 24 21.19 32.37 -18.52
N MET A 25 20.92 32.85 -17.30
CA MET A 25 20.40 32.02 -16.21
C MET A 25 18.93 31.58 -16.42
N SER A 26 18.14 32.34 -17.20
CA SER A 26 16.76 31.94 -17.55
C SER A 26 16.71 31.00 -18.77
N GLU A 27 17.68 31.08 -19.66
CA GLU A 27 17.88 30.14 -20.78
C GLU A 27 18.38 28.77 -20.31
N GLY A 28 18.87 28.65 -19.07
CA GLY A 28 19.21 27.39 -18.42
C GLY A 28 18.00 26.55 -17.94
N PHE A 29 16.78 27.05 -18.01
CA PHE A 29 15.56 26.24 -17.98
C PHE A 29 15.27 25.74 -19.39
N GLY A 30 15.93 24.64 -19.80
CA GLY A 30 15.79 24.04 -21.10
C GLY A 30 14.34 23.99 -21.60
N GLU A 31 14.15 24.02 -22.91
CA GLU A 31 12.85 23.96 -23.58
C GLU A 31 11.94 22.96 -22.90
N GLU A 32 10.73 23.38 -22.55
CA GLU A 32 9.76 22.53 -21.86
C GLU A 32 9.38 21.39 -22.81
N ARG A 33 9.81 20.14 -22.45
CA ARG A 33 9.52 18.96 -23.27
C ARG A 33 8.02 18.72 -23.36
N ASP A 34 7.53 18.49 -24.56
CA ASP A 34 6.15 18.02 -24.73
C ASP A 34 6.01 16.55 -24.33
N LEU A 35 5.67 16.33 -23.05
CA LEU A 35 5.47 15.01 -22.49
C LEU A 35 4.21 14.30 -23.06
N SER A 36 3.31 15.04 -23.73
CA SER A 36 2.10 14.45 -24.31
C SER A 36 2.43 13.63 -25.55
N MET A 37 3.42 14.05 -26.31
CA MET A 37 3.91 13.38 -27.51
C MET A 37 5.03 12.37 -27.22
N LEU A 38 5.57 12.35 -26.01
CA LEU A 38 6.69 11.45 -25.66
C LEU A 38 6.27 9.98 -25.74
N VAL A 39 6.90 9.23 -26.63
CA VAL A 39 6.76 7.80 -26.76
C VAL A 39 7.90 7.10 -26.05
N VAL A 40 7.61 6.48 -24.90
CA VAL A 40 8.61 5.71 -24.13
C VAL A 40 8.63 4.27 -24.64
N PRO A 41 9.75 3.79 -25.23
CA PRO A 41 9.84 2.47 -25.79
C PRO A 41 9.81 1.39 -24.70
N ARG A 42 9.34 0.18 -25.06
CA ARG A 42 9.29 -0.98 -24.15
C ARG A 42 10.56 -1.84 -24.21
N VAL A 43 11.69 -1.22 -24.41
CA VAL A 43 12.99 -1.88 -24.46
C VAL A 43 13.48 -2.26 -23.05
N GLY A 44 14.43 -3.16 -22.98
CA GLY A 44 15.01 -3.64 -21.72
C GLY A 44 14.06 -4.47 -20.87
N ALA A 45 14.61 -5.20 -19.92
CA ALA A 45 13.86 -6.10 -19.03
C ALA A 45 14.53 -6.27 -17.66
N VAL A 46 13.75 -6.70 -16.68
CA VAL A 46 14.28 -7.22 -15.40
C VAL A 46 14.18 -8.74 -15.42
N ARG A 47 15.32 -9.40 -15.33
CA ARG A 47 15.44 -10.85 -15.29
C ARG A 47 15.84 -11.31 -13.90
N THR A 48 15.28 -12.42 -13.46
CA THR A 48 15.80 -13.17 -12.31
C THR A 48 16.75 -14.22 -12.85
N THR A 49 17.90 -14.34 -12.24
CA THR A 49 18.96 -15.29 -12.62
C THR A 49 19.06 -16.39 -11.56
N GLU A 50 19.77 -17.45 -11.87
CA GLU A 50 20.14 -18.49 -10.90
C GLU A 50 21.47 -18.17 -10.20
N ASP A 51 22.14 -17.11 -10.62
CA ASP A 51 23.37 -16.64 -10.01
C ASP A 51 23.08 -16.02 -8.64
N LEU A 52 23.65 -16.61 -7.61
CA LEU A 52 23.50 -16.14 -6.23
C LEU A 52 24.15 -14.76 -5.98
N TRP A 53 25.14 -14.39 -6.78
CA TRP A 53 25.83 -13.10 -6.68
C TRP A 53 25.09 -11.97 -7.40
N GLU A 54 24.29 -12.31 -8.42
CA GLU A 54 23.46 -11.36 -9.17
C GLU A 54 22.05 -11.94 -9.40
N PRO A 55 21.26 -12.13 -8.35
CA PRO A 55 19.96 -12.82 -8.47
C PRO A 55 18.93 -12.03 -9.28
N VAL A 56 19.18 -10.73 -9.50
CA VAL A 56 18.33 -9.86 -10.31
C VAL A 56 19.20 -9.00 -11.20
N ARG A 57 18.88 -8.95 -12.48
CA ARG A 57 19.60 -8.16 -13.48
C ARG A 57 18.63 -7.30 -14.28
N LEU A 58 18.96 -6.02 -14.47
CA LEU A 58 18.28 -5.15 -15.42
C LEU A 58 19.13 -5.13 -16.70
N ILE A 59 18.49 -5.45 -17.82
CA ILE A 59 19.11 -5.41 -19.15
C ILE A 59 18.49 -4.32 -20.00
N ASP A 60 19.27 -3.73 -20.89
CA ASP A 60 18.87 -2.71 -21.86
C ASP A 60 18.26 -3.30 -23.15
N ALA A 61 18.18 -2.49 -24.20
CA ALA A 61 17.67 -2.89 -25.51
C ALA A 61 18.58 -3.90 -26.25
N ALA A 62 19.87 -3.85 -26.01
CA ALA A 62 20.87 -4.76 -26.57
C ALA A 62 20.96 -6.08 -25.79
N SER A 63 20.21 -6.21 -24.69
CA SER A 63 20.28 -7.31 -23.71
C SER A 63 21.52 -7.28 -22.82
N ASP A 64 22.23 -6.17 -22.79
CA ASP A 64 23.38 -5.96 -21.92
C ASP A 64 22.93 -5.50 -20.53
N ALA A 65 23.68 -5.91 -19.51
CA ALA A 65 23.40 -5.48 -18.13
C ALA A 65 23.70 -3.98 -17.98
N VAL A 66 22.80 -3.23 -17.35
CA VAL A 66 23.00 -1.81 -17.04
C VAL A 66 23.93 -1.70 -15.82
N PRO A 67 25.20 -1.25 -16.00
CA PRO A 67 26.23 -1.35 -14.95
C PRO A 67 25.87 -0.58 -13.67
N SER A 68 25.29 0.61 -13.79
CA SER A 68 24.86 1.42 -12.64
C SER A 68 23.80 0.72 -11.80
N VAL A 69 22.83 0.07 -12.45
CA VAL A 69 21.81 -0.71 -11.74
C VAL A 69 22.42 -1.96 -11.10
N ALA A 70 23.33 -2.65 -11.78
CA ALA A 70 24.00 -3.82 -11.23
C ALA A 70 24.79 -3.47 -9.95
N ALA A 71 25.53 -2.36 -9.94
CA ALA A 71 26.24 -1.87 -8.76
C ALA A 71 25.28 -1.59 -7.58
N PHE A 72 24.19 -0.90 -7.85
CA PHE A 72 23.19 -0.60 -6.82
C PHE A 72 22.48 -1.86 -6.29
N LEU A 73 22.18 -2.83 -7.15
CA LEU A 73 21.55 -4.08 -6.70
C LEU A 73 22.49 -4.93 -5.83
N LYS A 74 23.81 -4.89 -6.10
CA LYS A 74 24.84 -5.50 -5.24
C LYS A 74 24.88 -4.84 -3.86
N GLU A 75 24.77 -3.53 -3.78
CA GLU A 75 24.67 -2.81 -2.50
C GLU A 75 23.40 -3.21 -1.73
N LEU A 76 22.27 -3.32 -2.40
CA LEU A 76 21.03 -3.81 -1.77
C LEU A 76 21.18 -5.25 -1.26
N GLN A 77 21.91 -6.10 -1.98
CA GLN A 77 22.18 -7.46 -1.55
C GLN A 77 23.09 -7.49 -0.32
N ALA A 78 24.17 -6.72 -0.33
CA ALA A 78 25.09 -6.60 0.80
C ALA A 78 24.39 -6.07 2.06
N SER A 79 23.44 -5.15 1.90
CA SER A 79 22.58 -4.64 2.99
C SER A 79 21.46 -5.61 3.43
N GLY A 80 21.48 -6.86 2.96
CA GLY A 80 20.52 -7.91 3.35
C GLY A 80 19.13 -7.78 2.74
N ARG A 81 18.94 -6.97 1.68
CA ARG A 81 17.65 -6.84 1.01
C ARG A 81 17.31 -8.10 0.22
N SER A 82 16.11 -8.62 0.40
CA SER A 82 15.66 -9.84 -0.29
C SER A 82 15.63 -9.68 -1.81
N THR A 83 15.80 -10.77 -2.56
CA THR A 83 15.69 -10.81 -4.03
C THR A 83 14.39 -10.20 -4.54
N SER A 84 13.28 -10.39 -3.82
CA SER A 84 12.00 -9.76 -4.16
C SER A 84 12.02 -8.24 -4.06
N THR A 85 12.76 -7.68 -3.10
CA THR A 85 12.98 -6.23 -2.95
C THR A 85 13.87 -5.72 -4.07
N GLN A 86 14.99 -6.38 -4.35
CA GLN A 86 15.89 -6.05 -5.45
C GLN A 86 15.11 -6.03 -6.79
N ARG A 87 14.28 -7.07 -7.05
CA ARG A 87 13.43 -7.12 -8.25
C ARG A 87 12.42 -5.97 -8.30
N SER A 88 11.80 -5.60 -7.18
CA SER A 88 10.88 -4.47 -7.13
C SER A 88 11.58 -3.16 -7.49
N TYR A 89 12.77 -2.94 -6.93
CA TYR A 89 13.59 -1.76 -7.20
C TYR A 89 14.04 -1.73 -8.66
N ALA A 90 14.52 -2.84 -9.19
CA ALA A 90 14.91 -2.96 -10.61
C ALA A 90 13.74 -2.65 -11.56
N MET A 91 12.50 -3.02 -11.21
CA MET A 91 11.31 -2.68 -12.01
C MET A 91 10.98 -1.19 -12.00
N ASP A 92 11.26 -0.47 -10.92
CA ASP A 92 11.11 0.99 -10.87
C ASP A 92 12.24 1.68 -11.64
N LEU A 93 13.48 1.19 -11.49
CA LEU A 93 14.62 1.66 -12.27
C LEU A 93 14.41 1.42 -13.76
N LEU A 94 13.87 0.28 -14.18
CA LEU A 94 13.56 0.03 -15.60
C LEU A 94 12.59 1.09 -16.18
N ARG A 95 11.59 1.57 -15.40
CA ARG A 95 10.71 2.64 -15.86
C ARG A 95 11.45 3.95 -16.06
N TRP A 96 12.36 4.25 -15.12
CA TRP A 96 13.21 5.43 -15.20
C TRP A 96 14.16 5.37 -16.39
N PHE A 97 14.89 4.29 -16.55
CA PHE A 97 15.82 4.12 -17.66
C PHE A 97 15.13 4.17 -19.02
N ARG A 98 13.95 3.58 -19.15
CA ARG A 98 13.13 3.71 -20.37
C ARG A 98 12.74 5.16 -20.67
N PHE A 99 12.42 5.92 -19.65
CA PHE A 99 12.14 7.34 -19.81
C PHE A 99 13.40 8.10 -20.19
N ALA A 100 14.52 7.89 -19.49
CA ALA A 100 15.80 8.52 -19.77
C ALA A 100 16.29 8.23 -21.20
N TRP A 101 16.17 6.98 -21.65
CA TRP A 101 16.47 6.60 -23.03
C TRP A 101 15.55 7.29 -24.05
N ALA A 102 14.29 7.49 -23.73
CA ALA A 102 13.34 8.16 -24.63
C ALA A 102 13.56 9.66 -24.73
N VAL A 103 14.13 10.28 -23.72
CA VAL A 103 14.51 11.72 -23.74
C VAL A 103 15.99 11.94 -24.05
N GLU A 104 16.72 10.85 -24.37
CA GLU A 104 18.14 10.85 -24.78
C GLU A 104 19.08 11.53 -23.76
N VAL A 105 18.74 11.39 -22.46
CA VAL A 105 19.57 11.91 -21.37
C VAL A 105 20.23 10.74 -20.61
N PRO A 106 21.57 10.70 -20.55
CA PRO A 106 22.28 9.73 -19.73
C PRO A 106 21.85 9.85 -18.26
N TRP A 107 21.72 8.72 -17.57
CA TRP A 107 21.23 8.70 -16.19
C TRP A 107 22.09 9.52 -15.22
N ASP A 108 23.41 9.56 -15.45
CA ASP A 108 24.42 10.30 -14.66
C ASP A 108 24.43 11.80 -14.96
N GLN A 109 23.80 12.23 -16.05
CA GLN A 109 23.60 13.63 -16.40
C GLN A 109 22.18 14.13 -16.08
N ALA A 110 21.33 13.25 -15.56
CA ALA A 110 19.97 13.62 -15.21
C ALA A 110 19.94 14.71 -14.13
N THR A 111 19.11 15.70 -14.36
CA THR A 111 18.91 16.84 -13.46
C THR A 111 17.52 16.79 -12.82
N ARG A 112 17.24 17.79 -12.01
CA ARG A 112 15.90 17.96 -11.43
C ARG A 112 14.80 18.13 -12.50
N LEU A 113 15.14 18.59 -13.71
CA LEU A 113 14.22 18.71 -14.83
C LEU A 113 13.71 17.34 -15.27
N GLU A 114 14.61 16.39 -15.53
CA GLU A 114 14.27 15.02 -15.91
C GLU A 114 13.45 14.32 -14.82
N ALA A 115 13.83 14.52 -13.57
CA ALA A 115 13.10 13.92 -12.43
C ALA A 115 11.66 14.47 -12.34
N ARG A 116 11.46 15.79 -12.52
CA ARG A 116 10.13 16.42 -12.56
C ARG A 116 9.31 15.86 -13.71
N ASP A 117 9.90 15.80 -14.88
CA ASP A 117 9.23 15.39 -16.12
C ASP A 117 8.85 13.90 -16.07
N PHE A 118 9.73 13.05 -15.55
CA PHE A 118 9.40 11.65 -15.28
C PHE A 118 8.23 11.50 -14.32
N CYS A 119 8.22 12.24 -13.22
CA CYS A 119 7.12 12.19 -12.24
C CYS A 119 5.80 12.67 -12.85
N ARG A 120 5.81 13.73 -13.70
CA ARG A 120 4.64 14.20 -14.46
C ARG A 120 4.18 13.13 -15.46
N TRP A 121 5.10 12.58 -16.24
CA TRP A 121 4.82 11.52 -17.21
C TRP A 121 4.20 10.30 -16.52
N LEU A 122 4.79 9.82 -15.42
CA LEU A 122 4.29 8.66 -14.66
C LEU A 122 2.90 8.91 -14.04
N ALA A 123 2.55 10.18 -13.76
CA ALA A 123 1.26 10.56 -13.22
C ALA A 123 0.16 10.57 -14.29
N LEU A 124 0.47 10.99 -15.50
CA LEU A 124 -0.49 11.29 -16.55
C LEU A 124 -0.65 10.14 -17.54
N ARG A 125 0.43 9.38 -17.81
CA ARG A 125 0.42 8.32 -18.80
C ARG A 125 -0.32 7.08 -18.34
N GLU A 126 -0.97 6.42 -19.29
CA GLU A 126 -1.57 5.11 -19.06
C GLU A 126 -0.51 4.00 -19.03
N LYS A 127 -0.77 3.00 -18.20
CA LYS A 127 0.07 1.79 -18.19
C LYS A 127 0.00 1.11 -19.54
N PRO A 128 1.10 0.57 -20.04
CA PRO A 128 1.06 -0.27 -21.22
C PRO A 128 0.15 -1.48 -20.96
N ALA A 129 -0.71 -1.81 -21.95
CA ALA A 129 -1.53 -3.01 -21.90
C ALA A 129 -0.63 -4.24 -21.72
N ARG A 130 -0.99 -5.13 -20.80
CA ARG A 130 -0.31 -6.43 -20.68
C ARG A 130 -0.80 -7.33 -21.82
N PRO A 131 0.09 -8.01 -22.52
CA PRO A 131 -0.30 -9.06 -23.45
C PRO A 131 -0.67 -10.31 -22.63
N THR A 132 -1.84 -10.30 -21.99
CA THR A 132 -2.41 -11.49 -21.36
C THR A 132 -3.66 -11.83 -22.15
N GLY A 133 -3.64 -12.98 -22.82
CA GLY A 133 -4.75 -13.55 -23.59
C GLY A 133 -5.94 -13.98 -22.75
N GLY A 134 -6.41 -13.14 -21.86
CA GLY A 134 -7.63 -13.28 -21.10
C GLY A 134 -8.38 -11.97 -21.13
N VAL A 135 -9.64 -11.99 -21.55
CA VAL A 135 -10.59 -10.88 -21.47
C VAL A 135 -10.79 -10.53 -19.99
N ARG A 136 -9.82 -9.82 -19.40
CA ARG A 136 -10.09 -9.06 -18.19
C ARG A 136 -10.68 -7.73 -18.66
N SER A 137 -12.01 -7.71 -18.72
CA SER A 137 -12.74 -6.46 -18.69
C SER A 137 -12.15 -5.63 -17.54
N ALA A 138 -11.32 -4.65 -17.88
CA ALA A 138 -10.82 -3.67 -16.90
C ALA A 138 -12.00 -2.73 -16.61
N SER A 139 -12.99 -3.25 -15.89
CA SER A 139 -14.04 -2.43 -15.31
C SER A 139 -13.33 -1.36 -14.48
N SER A 140 -13.45 -0.10 -14.88
CA SER A 140 -13.00 1.05 -14.10
C SER A 140 -13.84 1.21 -12.84
N LEU A 141 -14.98 0.51 -12.76
CA LEU A 141 -15.90 0.55 -11.63
C LEU A 141 -15.35 -0.26 -10.45
N PRO A 142 -15.65 0.17 -9.23
CA PRO A 142 -15.35 -0.62 -8.05
C PRO A 142 -16.04 -1.99 -8.11
N ASN A 143 -15.38 -3.01 -7.56
CA ASN A 143 -16.00 -4.33 -7.44
C ASN A 143 -17.25 -4.23 -6.56
N PRO A 144 -18.42 -4.69 -6.99
CA PRO A 144 -19.68 -4.50 -6.27
C PRO A 144 -19.73 -5.23 -4.93
N VAL A 145 -19.03 -6.36 -4.80
CA VAL A 145 -19.02 -7.15 -3.56
C VAL A 145 -18.02 -6.60 -2.54
N THR A 146 -16.80 -6.24 -3.01
CA THR A 146 -15.71 -5.85 -2.10
C THR A 146 -15.55 -4.33 -2.00
N GLY A 147 -16.17 -3.55 -2.88
CA GLY A 147 -15.98 -2.12 -3.02
C GLY A 147 -14.52 -1.73 -3.35
N LYS A 148 -13.66 -2.68 -3.74
CA LYS A 148 -12.30 -2.36 -4.17
C LYS A 148 -12.32 -1.64 -5.50
N PRO A 149 -11.58 -0.54 -5.64
CA PRO A 149 -11.52 0.17 -6.91
C PRO A 149 -11.02 -0.75 -8.02
N GLY A 150 -11.56 -0.59 -9.20
CA GLY A 150 -11.08 -1.28 -10.40
C GLY A 150 -9.61 -0.98 -10.69
N LEU A 151 -9.00 -1.79 -11.54
CA LEU A 151 -7.64 -1.57 -11.98
C LEU A 151 -7.62 -0.34 -12.89
N GLY A 152 -7.27 0.81 -12.34
CA GLY A 152 -7.11 2.05 -13.10
C GLY A 152 -6.06 1.89 -14.21
N ARG A 153 -6.29 2.58 -15.34
CA ARG A 153 -5.36 2.61 -16.48
C ARG A 153 -4.02 3.28 -16.11
N LYS A 154 -4.05 4.29 -15.25
CA LYS A 154 -2.86 5.03 -14.80
C LYS A 154 -2.11 4.31 -13.66
N TYR A 155 -0.85 4.70 -13.45
CA TYR A 155 -0.07 4.20 -12.32
C TYR A 155 -0.69 4.64 -10.99
N ALA A 156 -0.84 3.68 -10.08
CA ALA A 156 -1.39 3.96 -8.75
C ALA A 156 -0.48 4.95 -7.98
N VAL A 157 -1.09 5.76 -7.12
CA VAL A 157 -0.37 6.75 -6.29
C VAL A 157 0.74 6.07 -5.48
N ALA A 158 0.46 4.88 -4.89
CA ALA A 158 1.45 4.11 -4.15
C ALA A 158 2.64 3.65 -5.03
N THR A 159 2.39 3.26 -6.29
CA THR A 159 3.45 2.90 -7.24
C THR A 159 4.34 4.11 -7.54
N ARG A 160 3.75 5.29 -7.79
CA ARG A 160 4.48 6.52 -8.03
C ARG A 160 5.32 6.95 -6.83
N ALA A 161 4.75 6.84 -5.62
CA ALA A 161 5.46 7.14 -4.38
C ALA A 161 6.63 6.17 -4.14
N HIS A 162 6.47 4.90 -4.50
CA HIS A 162 7.54 3.90 -4.40
C HIS A 162 8.63 4.18 -5.43
N SER A 163 8.29 4.45 -6.69
CA SER A 163 9.25 4.79 -7.74
C SER A 163 10.11 5.99 -7.36
N GLU A 164 9.50 7.06 -6.83
CA GLU A 164 10.25 8.23 -6.37
C GLU A 164 11.26 7.87 -5.27
N THR A 165 10.84 7.07 -4.29
CA THR A 165 11.71 6.64 -3.20
C THR A 165 12.88 5.78 -3.71
N VAL A 166 12.61 4.84 -4.61
CA VAL A 166 13.65 3.98 -5.21
C VAL A 166 14.67 4.83 -5.98
N LEU A 167 14.20 5.77 -6.81
CA LEU A 167 15.07 6.62 -7.60
C LEU A 167 15.92 7.54 -6.73
N ARG A 168 15.34 8.12 -5.68
CA ARG A 168 16.10 8.93 -4.74
C ARG A 168 17.21 8.12 -4.07
N VAL A 169 16.92 6.92 -3.59
CA VAL A 169 17.93 6.05 -2.96
C VAL A 169 18.99 5.60 -3.97
N PHE A 170 18.61 5.32 -5.22
CA PHE A 170 19.54 5.00 -6.30
C PHE A 170 20.53 6.14 -6.57
N TYR A 171 20.02 7.37 -6.68
CA TYR A 171 20.87 8.54 -6.91
C TYR A 171 21.69 8.93 -5.68
N ASP A 172 21.17 8.74 -4.45
CA ASP A 172 21.95 8.94 -3.23
C ASP A 172 23.16 7.97 -3.19
N PHE A 173 22.95 6.68 -3.51
CA PHE A 173 24.03 5.68 -3.61
C PHE A 173 25.09 6.12 -4.61
N HIS A 174 24.70 6.50 -5.81
CA HIS A 174 25.66 6.88 -6.86
C HIS A 174 26.36 8.21 -6.58
N ARG A 175 25.69 9.16 -5.94
CA ARG A 175 26.31 10.40 -5.45
C ARG A 175 27.38 10.08 -4.42
N ASP A 176 27.06 9.25 -3.43
CA ASP A 176 27.97 8.89 -2.34
C ASP A 176 29.17 8.05 -2.85
N ALA A 177 28.96 7.27 -3.92
CA ALA A 177 30.01 6.54 -4.61
C ALA A 177 30.82 7.39 -5.63
N GLY A 178 30.42 8.65 -5.87
CA GLY A 178 31.09 9.52 -6.85
C GLY A 178 30.87 9.09 -8.31
N THR A 179 29.87 8.22 -8.59
CA THR A 179 29.63 7.66 -9.94
C THR A 179 28.37 8.21 -10.60
N GLY A 180 27.67 9.16 -9.97
CA GLY A 180 26.45 9.78 -10.46
C GLY A 180 26.51 11.31 -10.46
N PRO A 181 25.39 11.99 -10.68
CA PRO A 181 25.35 13.43 -10.66
C PRO A 181 25.66 13.98 -9.26
N MET A 182 26.32 15.12 -9.17
CA MET A 182 26.69 15.76 -7.90
C MET A 182 25.49 16.10 -7.03
N VAL A 183 24.34 16.35 -7.65
CA VAL A 183 23.10 16.68 -6.95
C VAL A 183 22.06 15.63 -7.31
N ASN A 184 21.42 15.05 -6.28
CA ASN A 184 20.35 14.08 -6.50
C ASN A 184 19.17 14.72 -7.24
N PRO A 185 18.80 14.22 -8.43
CA PRO A 185 17.66 14.72 -9.20
C PRO A 185 16.32 14.66 -8.48
N PHE A 186 16.20 13.75 -7.51
CA PHE A 186 15.00 13.53 -6.68
C PHE A 186 15.22 14.09 -5.26
N PRO A 187 15.22 15.42 -5.07
CA PRO A 187 15.55 16.02 -3.78
C PRO A 187 14.48 15.78 -2.73
N LEU A 188 14.88 15.89 -1.48
CA LEU A 188 13.94 15.97 -0.37
C LEU A 188 13.21 17.32 -0.36
N SER A 189 11.94 17.31 0.02
CA SER A 189 11.19 18.56 0.22
C SER A 189 11.84 19.38 1.34
N ARG A 190 11.88 20.70 1.17
CA ARG A 190 12.26 21.62 2.23
C ARG A 190 11.18 21.75 3.30
N GLU A 191 9.92 21.49 2.93
CA GLU A 191 8.80 21.49 3.86
C GLU A 191 8.87 20.25 4.74
N ARG A 192 8.77 20.47 6.06
CA ARG A 192 8.64 19.40 7.04
C ARG A 192 7.23 18.82 6.92
N ARG A 193 7.10 17.56 6.55
CA ARG A 193 5.85 16.81 6.72
C ARG A 193 5.79 16.32 8.16
N GLY A 194 5.03 16.98 8.95
CA GLY A 194 4.81 16.58 10.34
C GLY A 194 4.46 17.83 11.10
N GLY A 195 3.43 17.70 11.92
CA GLY A 195 2.80 18.78 12.64
C GLY A 195 3.74 19.85 13.21
N ARG A 196 3.15 20.83 13.80
CA ARG A 196 3.81 21.99 14.41
C ARG A 196 5.11 21.55 15.09
N PRO A 197 6.22 22.31 14.98
CA PRO A 197 7.53 21.99 15.59
C PRO A 197 7.45 21.66 17.08
N ASN A 198 6.37 22.08 17.74
CA ASN A 198 6.09 21.91 19.16
C ASN A 198 4.88 21.00 19.45
N ALA A 199 4.36 20.23 18.47
CA ALA A 199 3.38 19.19 18.75
C ALA A 199 4.05 18.14 19.64
N HIS A 200 3.35 17.70 20.68
CA HIS A 200 3.82 16.78 21.71
C HIS A 200 4.73 15.68 21.15
N HIS A 201 6.00 15.89 21.35
CA HIS A 201 7.04 14.93 21.04
C HIS A 201 7.25 14.07 22.29
N ASN A 202 7.20 12.75 22.11
CA ASN A 202 7.62 11.86 23.19
C ASN A 202 9.12 12.11 23.46
N PRO A 203 9.51 12.65 24.61
CA PRO A 203 10.90 12.98 24.89
C PRO A 203 11.82 11.74 24.94
N MET A 204 11.23 10.53 24.99
CA MET A 204 11.96 9.26 24.97
C MET A 204 12.23 8.76 23.55
N GLU A 205 11.65 9.38 22.53
CA GLU A 205 11.93 9.05 21.13
C GLU A 205 12.75 10.16 20.47
N PRO A 206 13.86 9.83 19.78
CA PRO A 206 14.62 10.85 19.05
C PRO A 206 13.74 11.50 17.98
N PHE A 207 13.73 12.83 17.96
CA PHE A 207 13.00 13.59 16.96
C PHE A 207 13.49 13.23 15.55
N ARG A 208 12.71 12.48 14.80
CA ARG A 208 12.98 12.15 13.41
C ARG A 208 12.32 13.19 12.52
N ASN A 209 13.16 13.97 11.88
CA ASN A 209 12.74 14.93 10.87
C ASN A 209 12.46 14.17 9.56
N ASP A 210 11.26 13.62 9.42
CA ASP A 210 10.88 12.85 8.23
C ASP A 210 10.71 13.80 7.02
N ARG A 211 11.85 14.12 6.39
CA ARG A 211 11.82 14.77 5.10
C ARG A 211 11.32 13.77 4.05
N VAL A 212 10.32 14.17 3.33
CA VAL A 212 9.73 13.36 2.25
C VAL A 212 10.25 13.87 0.91
N GLY A 213 10.43 12.98 -0.05
CA GLY A 213 10.81 13.37 -1.40
C GLY A 213 9.88 14.42 -2.01
N LEU A 214 10.46 15.41 -2.67
CA LEU A 214 9.72 16.55 -3.24
C LEU A 214 8.61 16.12 -4.20
N TYR A 215 8.89 15.12 -5.03
CA TYR A 215 7.96 14.61 -6.04
C TYR A 215 7.13 13.41 -5.53
N ARG A 216 7.29 13.03 -4.27
CA ARG A 216 6.54 11.90 -3.69
C ARG A 216 5.06 12.28 -3.49
N PRO A 217 4.11 11.66 -4.21
CA PRO A 217 2.71 11.97 -4.05
C PRO A 217 2.19 11.52 -2.67
N ARG A 218 1.20 12.24 -2.15
CA ARG A 218 0.51 11.83 -0.93
C ARG A 218 -0.33 10.59 -1.21
N VAL A 219 -0.08 9.52 -0.48
CA VAL A 219 -0.87 8.30 -0.55
C VAL A 219 -1.98 8.41 0.49
N ALA A 220 -3.23 8.33 0.05
CA ALA A 220 -4.36 8.32 0.98
C ALA A 220 -4.27 7.06 1.87
N GLN A 221 -4.39 7.26 3.16
CA GLN A 221 -4.46 6.17 4.12
C GLN A 221 -5.79 5.45 3.93
N ARG A 222 -5.75 4.17 3.58
CA ARG A 222 -6.95 3.36 3.40
C ARG A 222 -7.20 2.58 4.68
N ILE A 223 -8.44 2.60 5.14
CA ILE A 223 -8.90 1.71 6.20
C ILE A 223 -8.79 0.27 5.65
N PRO A 224 -8.10 -0.64 6.36
CA PRO A 224 -8.04 -2.04 5.97
C PRO A 224 -9.45 -2.64 5.90
N ARG A 225 -9.72 -3.42 4.86
CA ARG A 225 -11.01 -4.09 4.68
C ARG A 225 -10.93 -5.49 5.22
N CYS A 226 -11.89 -5.87 6.04
CA CYS A 226 -12.10 -7.24 6.44
C CYS A 226 -13.08 -7.94 5.48
N ILE A 227 -13.00 -9.27 5.43
CA ILE A 227 -14.02 -10.10 4.78
C ILE A 227 -15.12 -10.32 5.82
N PRO A 228 -16.38 -9.94 5.55
CA PRO A 228 -17.50 -10.23 6.45
C PRO A 228 -17.61 -11.74 6.74
N ASP A 229 -18.03 -12.11 7.94
CA ASP A 229 -18.01 -13.52 8.38
C ASP A 229 -18.87 -14.43 7.49
N GLU A 230 -20.06 -13.99 7.10
CA GLU A 230 -20.91 -14.72 6.16
C GLU A 230 -20.19 -14.96 4.82
N MET A 231 -19.53 -13.94 4.28
CA MET A 231 -18.81 -14.06 3.03
C MET A 231 -17.55 -14.89 3.16
N PHE A 232 -16.88 -14.83 4.33
CA PHE A 232 -15.75 -15.72 4.63
C PHE A 232 -16.19 -17.18 4.61
N ASN A 233 -17.30 -17.51 5.26
CA ASN A 233 -17.84 -18.89 5.29
C ASN A 233 -18.17 -19.39 3.88
N ARG A 234 -18.75 -18.54 3.03
CA ARG A 234 -19.03 -18.87 1.63
C ARG A 234 -17.74 -19.11 0.83
N VAL A 235 -16.72 -18.23 0.95
CA VAL A 235 -15.41 -18.45 0.29
C VAL A 235 -14.75 -19.72 0.79
N PHE A 236 -14.85 -19.99 2.10
CA PHE A 236 -14.27 -21.20 2.70
C PHE A 236 -14.93 -22.49 2.16
N ALA A 237 -16.24 -22.49 1.96
CA ALA A 237 -16.97 -23.60 1.35
C ALA A 237 -16.52 -23.88 -0.11
N GLU A 238 -16.16 -22.84 -0.87
CA GLU A 238 -15.65 -22.96 -2.25
C GLU A 238 -14.23 -23.54 -2.33
N LEU A 239 -13.52 -23.74 -1.20
CA LEU A 239 -12.19 -24.33 -1.21
C LEU A 239 -12.28 -25.84 -1.47
N GLY A 240 -11.70 -26.26 -2.58
CA GLY A 240 -11.91 -27.61 -3.13
C GLY A 240 -11.10 -28.74 -2.47
N CYS A 241 -10.27 -28.49 -1.43
CA CYS A 241 -9.47 -29.54 -0.79
C CYS A 241 -9.05 -29.17 0.62
N HIS A 242 -8.64 -30.18 1.40
CA HIS A 242 -8.24 -30.01 2.81
C HIS A 242 -7.01 -29.13 2.96
N ARG A 243 -6.03 -29.21 2.06
CA ARG A 243 -4.86 -28.31 2.04
C ARG A 243 -5.26 -26.83 2.00
N ASP A 244 -6.16 -26.49 1.07
CA ASP A 244 -6.57 -25.11 0.88
C ASP A 244 -7.38 -24.59 2.06
N ARG A 245 -8.21 -25.45 2.65
CA ARG A 245 -8.95 -25.16 3.89
C ARG A 245 -8.04 -25.00 5.09
N ALA A 246 -7.07 -25.90 5.30
CA ALA A 246 -6.07 -25.80 6.36
C ALA A 246 -5.29 -24.49 6.29
N LEU A 247 -4.81 -24.14 5.09
CA LEU A 247 -4.02 -22.95 4.86
C LEU A 247 -4.81 -21.66 5.12
N VAL A 248 -6.08 -21.60 4.66
CA VAL A 248 -6.96 -20.44 4.88
C VAL A 248 -7.37 -20.34 6.35
N ALA A 249 -7.65 -21.46 7.03
CA ALA A 249 -7.97 -21.47 8.45
C ALA A 249 -6.79 -20.98 9.31
N LEU A 250 -5.56 -21.45 9.01
CA LEU A 250 -4.36 -20.95 9.65
C LEU A 250 -4.12 -19.46 9.39
N TRP A 251 -4.37 -18.96 8.17
CA TRP A 251 -4.21 -17.52 7.88
C TRP A 251 -5.17 -16.65 8.66
N VAL A 252 -6.43 -17.04 8.73
CA VAL A 252 -7.45 -16.22 9.40
C VAL A 252 -7.35 -16.30 10.92
N SER A 253 -6.86 -17.42 11.48
CA SER A 253 -6.69 -17.56 12.93
C SER A 253 -5.41 -16.90 13.44
N THR A 254 -4.29 -17.05 12.73
CA THR A 254 -2.99 -16.51 13.18
C THR A 254 -2.73 -15.05 12.72
N GLY A 255 -3.38 -14.61 11.65
CA GLY A 255 -3.06 -13.34 11.00
C GLY A 255 -1.65 -13.26 10.41
N ALA A 256 -0.93 -14.37 10.27
CA ALA A 256 0.42 -14.41 9.72
C ALA A 256 0.46 -13.91 8.26
N ARG A 257 1.61 -13.42 7.80
CA ARG A 257 1.79 -13.08 6.38
C ARG A 257 1.80 -14.35 5.54
N ALA A 258 1.29 -14.27 4.31
CA ALA A 258 1.24 -15.42 3.43
C ALA A 258 2.60 -16.10 3.23
N SER A 259 3.69 -15.35 3.12
CA SER A 259 5.04 -15.91 3.01
C SER A 259 5.54 -16.56 4.30
N GLU A 260 5.04 -16.16 5.46
CA GLU A 260 5.41 -16.73 6.76
C GLU A 260 4.83 -18.13 6.90
N LEU A 261 3.54 -18.31 6.61
CA LEU A 261 2.89 -19.63 6.65
C LEU A 261 3.33 -20.54 5.50
N LEU A 262 3.56 -20.00 4.31
CA LEU A 262 4.03 -20.81 3.17
C LEU A 262 5.47 -21.30 3.34
N GLY A 263 6.26 -20.64 4.17
CA GLY A 263 7.62 -21.03 4.51
C GLY A 263 7.70 -21.99 5.73
N ALA A 264 6.56 -22.39 6.31
CA ALA A 264 6.56 -23.30 7.44
C ALA A 264 6.90 -24.74 7.01
N HIS A 265 7.61 -25.47 7.89
CA HIS A 265 8.01 -26.85 7.73
C HIS A 265 7.13 -27.77 8.59
N CYS A 266 7.19 -29.07 8.39
CA CYS A 266 6.41 -30.03 9.17
C CYS A 266 6.73 -29.95 10.66
N GLY A 267 7.98 -29.71 11.03
CA GLY A 267 8.43 -29.57 12.42
C GLY A 267 8.04 -28.26 13.12
N ASP A 268 7.49 -27.30 12.37
CA ASP A 268 7.04 -26.02 12.91
C ASP A 268 5.64 -26.05 13.52
N VAL A 269 4.95 -27.21 13.44
CA VAL A 269 3.57 -27.38 13.87
C VAL A 269 3.51 -28.13 15.18
N ASP A 270 2.89 -27.55 16.19
CA ASP A 270 2.56 -28.22 17.47
C ASP A 270 1.03 -28.25 17.65
N PRO A 271 0.36 -29.33 17.22
CA PRO A 271 -1.10 -29.46 17.40
C PRO A 271 -1.51 -29.58 18.86
N GLY A 272 -0.64 -30.13 19.73
CA GLY A 272 -0.92 -30.30 21.15
C GLY A 272 -1.06 -28.97 21.89
N GLN A 273 -0.23 -28.03 21.56
CA GLN A 273 -0.29 -26.66 22.09
C GLN A 273 -1.07 -25.68 21.19
N GLN A 274 -1.58 -26.13 20.06
CA GLN A 274 -2.25 -25.30 19.05
C GLN A 274 -1.37 -24.15 18.54
N LEU A 275 -0.07 -24.41 18.32
CA LEU A 275 0.91 -23.44 17.88
C LEU A 275 1.47 -23.77 16.51
N ILE A 276 1.77 -22.73 15.74
CA ILE A 276 2.59 -22.81 14.52
C ILE A 276 3.74 -21.83 14.63
N THR A 277 4.95 -22.31 14.40
CA THR A 277 6.17 -21.49 14.38
C THR A 277 6.34 -20.86 13.01
N VAL A 278 6.65 -19.57 12.96
CA VAL A 278 6.90 -18.85 11.72
C VAL A 278 8.15 -17.97 11.82
N ILE A 279 8.84 -17.79 10.71
CA ILE A 279 9.94 -16.81 10.58
C ILE A 279 9.36 -15.51 10.08
N ARG A 280 9.43 -14.45 10.90
CA ARG A 280 8.85 -13.15 10.58
C ARG A 280 9.55 -12.48 9.38
N LYS A 281 8.75 -11.98 8.45
CA LYS A 281 9.26 -11.20 7.32
C LYS A 281 9.78 -9.84 7.84
N GLY A 282 11.03 -9.56 7.61
CA GLY A 282 11.69 -8.30 8.00
C GLY A 282 12.65 -8.50 9.17
N THR A 283 12.16 -8.79 10.36
CA THR A 283 12.99 -9.02 11.57
C THR A 283 13.71 -10.35 11.56
N ARG A 284 13.24 -11.33 10.78
CA ARG A 284 13.72 -12.73 10.77
C ARG A 284 13.55 -13.44 12.13
N ALA A 285 12.81 -12.84 13.07
CA ALA A 285 12.53 -13.44 14.36
C ALA A 285 11.69 -14.72 14.19
N ILE A 286 12.02 -15.75 14.95
CA ILE A 286 11.22 -16.95 15.09
C ILE A 286 10.12 -16.65 16.09
N GLN A 287 8.87 -16.92 15.73
CA GLN A 287 7.72 -16.65 16.58
C GLN A 287 6.69 -17.76 16.49
N GLN A 288 6.22 -18.22 17.65
CA GLN A 288 5.10 -19.14 17.75
C GLN A 288 3.79 -18.35 17.73
N LEU A 289 2.85 -18.81 16.92
CA LEU A 289 1.53 -18.19 16.77
C LEU A 289 0.45 -19.18 17.15
N PRO A 290 -0.48 -18.80 18.04
CA PRO A 290 -1.65 -19.62 18.33
C PRO A 290 -2.58 -19.65 17.13
N ALA A 291 -3.13 -20.82 16.82
CA ALA A 291 -4.13 -21.00 15.78
C ALA A 291 -5.37 -21.73 16.34
N SER A 292 -6.51 -21.55 15.65
CA SER A 292 -7.76 -22.20 16.07
C SER A 292 -7.66 -23.72 15.98
N PRO A 293 -8.36 -24.46 16.86
CA PRO A 293 -8.41 -25.92 16.81
C PRO A 293 -8.81 -26.46 15.44
N ASP A 294 -9.79 -25.81 14.78
CA ASP A 294 -10.27 -26.20 13.46
C ASP A 294 -9.17 -26.14 12.38
N ALA A 295 -8.23 -25.22 12.51
CA ALA A 295 -7.11 -25.13 11.57
C ALA A 295 -6.24 -26.39 11.63
N PHE A 296 -6.03 -26.96 12.81
CA PHE A 296 -5.27 -28.21 13.00
C PHE A 296 -6.06 -29.43 12.55
N VAL A 297 -7.40 -29.44 12.70
CA VAL A 297 -8.26 -30.50 12.15
C VAL A 297 -8.11 -30.53 10.61
N TRP A 298 -8.25 -29.38 9.95
CA TRP A 298 -8.05 -29.29 8.49
C TRP A 298 -6.64 -29.67 8.07
N LEU A 299 -5.63 -29.29 8.86
CA LEU A 299 -4.24 -29.66 8.61
C LEU A 299 -4.05 -31.17 8.68
N ARG A 300 -4.63 -31.82 9.68
CA ARG A 300 -4.56 -33.27 9.81
C ARG A 300 -5.24 -34.00 8.65
N LEU A 301 -6.42 -33.52 8.23
CA LEU A 301 -7.11 -34.05 7.07
C LEU A 301 -6.26 -33.90 5.79
N TYR A 302 -5.60 -32.76 5.61
CA TYR A 302 -4.68 -32.56 4.51
C TYR A 302 -3.50 -33.55 4.57
N GLN A 303 -2.86 -33.69 5.70
CA GLN A 303 -1.76 -34.65 5.89
C GLN A 303 -2.19 -36.09 5.58
N SER A 304 -3.42 -36.48 5.94
CA SER A 304 -3.99 -37.77 5.60
C SER A 304 -4.30 -37.91 4.09
N GLU A 305 -4.74 -36.85 3.44
CA GLU A 305 -5.06 -36.82 2.00
C GLU A 305 -3.82 -37.05 1.14
N ILE A 306 -2.66 -36.46 1.50
CA ILE A 306 -1.44 -36.61 0.70
C ILE A 306 -0.69 -37.93 0.93
N ASN A 307 -1.18 -38.76 1.83
CA ASN A 307 -0.78 -40.16 2.01
C ASN A 307 0.74 -40.43 2.06
N GLN A 308 1.51 -39.49 2.67
CA GLN A 308 2.98 -39.53 2.79
C GLN A 308 3.78 -39.52 1.47
N GLU A 309 3.14 -39.24 0.34
CA GLU A 309 3.85 -39.24 -0.95
C GLU A 309 4.90 -38.14 -1.10
N PRO A 310 4.66 -36.85 -0.72
CA PRO A 310 5.74 -35.87 -0.62
C PRO A 310 6.54 -36.10 0.67
N PRO A 311 7.79 -35.68 0.71
CA PRO A 311 8.58 -35.72 1.92
C PRO A 311 7.87 -35.04 3.08
N SER A 312 7.87 -35.68 4.26
CA SER A 312 7.16 -35.22 5.47
C SER A 312 8.05 -35.24 6.72
N GLY A 313 9.36 -35.24 6.53
CA GLY A 313 10.33 -35.08 7.62
C GLY A 313 10.19 -33.71 8.28
N ARG A 314 10.82 -33.56 9.44
CA ARG A 314 10.72 -32.36 10.28
C ARG A 314 11.09 -31.08 9.52
N ASP A 315 12.10 -31.13 8.66
CA ASP A 315 12.62 -30.00 7.88
C ASP A 315 11.99 -29.87 6.48
N ASP A 316 11.07 -30.77 6.13
CA ASP A 316 10.38 -30.71 4.85
C ASP A 316 9.28 -29.65 4.84
N PRO A 317 9.01 -29.04 3.68
CA PRO A 317 7.92 -28.05 3.54
C PRO A 317 6.58 -28.61 3.99
N LEU A 318 5.82 -27.83 4.74
CA LEU A 318 4.47 -28.19 5.19
C LEU A 318 3.48 -28.21 4.02
N TRP A 319 3.67 -27.36 3.00
CA TRP A 319 2.70 -27.13 1.95
C TRP A 319 3.20 -27.54 0.58
N TRP A 320 2.53 -28.52 -0.04
CA TRP A 320 2.87 -29.07 -1.33
C TRP A 320 1.83 -28.78 -2.42
N THR A 321 2.25 -28.82 -3.69
CA THR A 321 1.33 -28.81 -4.82
C THR A 321 0.55 -30.12 -4.85
N ARG A 322 -0.67 -30.12 -5.44
CA ARG A 322 -1.53 -31.32 -5.53
C ARG A 322 -1.23 -32.22 -6.71
N ARG A 323 -0.42 -31.78 -7.65
CA ARG A 323 -0.07 -32.54 -8.86
C ARG A 323 1.39 -32.90 -8.83
N ARG A 324 1.70 -34.08 -9.32
CA ARG A 324 3.09 -34.52 -9.54
C ARG A 324 3.75 -33.77 -10.72
N PRO A 325 5.02 -33.47 -10.68
CA PRO A 325 5.89 -33.67 -9.53
C PRO A 325 5.52 -32.70 -8.38
N PHE A 326 5.50 -33.23 -7.15
CA PHE A 326 5.24 -32.41 -5.97
C PHE A 326 6.31 -31.36 -5.79
N ARG A 327 5.89 -30.12 -5.54
CA ARG A 327 6.78 -28.99 -5.30
C ARG A 327 6.23 -28.17 -4.12
N PRO A 328 7.07 -27.46 -3.36
CA PRO A 328 6.61 -26.54 -2.33
C PRO A 328 5.62 -25.52 -2.93
N LEU A 329 4.55 -25.25 -2.17
CA LEU A 329 3.49 -24.36 -2.62
C LEU A 329 3.99 -22.92 -2.70
N THR A 330 3.96 -22.34 -3.87
CA THR A 330 4.40 -20.94 -4.06
C THR A 330 3.32 -19.93 -3.69
N TYR A 331 3.73 -18.71 -3.34
CA TYR A 331 2.81 -17.59 -3.11
C TYR A 331 1.85 -17.36 -4.29
N HIS A 332 2.34 -17.48 -5.51
CA HIS A 332 1.51 -17.29 -6.71
C HIS A 332 0.42 -18.36 -6.84
N ALA A 333 0.76 -19.60 -6.53
CA ALA A 333 -0.21 -20.72 -6.55
C ALA A 333 -1.27 -20.55 -5.45
N ALA A 334 -0.86 -20.20 -4.21
CA ALA A 334 -1.76 -19.93 -3.10
C ALA A 334 -2.68 -18.72 -3.39
N ARG A 335 -2.12 -17.64 -3.94
CA ARG A 335 -2.91 -16.47 -4.38
C ARG A 335 -3.92 -16.81 -5.47
N ALA A 336 -3.52 -17.62 -6.45
CA ALA A 336 -4.42 -18.05 -7.53
C ALA A 336 -5.53 -18.96 -7.00
N MET A 337 -5.22 -19.85 -6.06
CA MET A 337 -6.19 -20.71 -5.37
C MET A 337 -7.27 -19.88 -4.70
N PHE A 338 -6.86 -19.00 -3.78
CA PHE A 338 -7.80 -18.15 -3.03
C PHE A 338 -8.57 -17.19 -3.93
N GLY A 339 -7.91 -16.65 -4.95
CA GLY A 339 -8.54 -15.78 -5.94
C GLY A 339 -9.63 -16.47 -6.77
N ARG A 340 -9.48 -17.77 -7.05
CA ARG A 340 -10.55 -18.55 -7.73
C ARG A 340 -11.76 -18.73 -6.82
N ALA A 341 -11.54 -19.14 -5.57
CA ALA A 341 -12.63 -19.28 -4.59
C ALA A 341 -13.36 -17.94 -4.33
N ALA A 342 -12.66 -16.82 -4.29
CA ALA A 342 -13.28 -15.51 -4.16
C ALA A 342 -14.07 -15.10 -5.43
N ALA A 343 -13.56 -15.46 -6.60
CA ALA A 343 -14.17 -15.10 -7.88
C ALA A 343 -15.52 -15.80 -8.15
N THR A 344 -15.76 -17.00 -7.60
CA THR A 344 -17.08 -17.67 -7.69
C THR A 344 -18.18 -16.84 -7.03
N LEU A 345 -17.82 -16.01 -6.05
CA LEU A 345 -18.72 -15.08 -5.35
C LEU A 345 -18.69 -13.65 -5.94
N GLY A 346 -18.10 -13.46 -7.11
CA GLY A 346 -17.92 -12.14 -7.72
C GLY A 346 -16.96 -11.22 -6.97
N ALA A 347 -16.21 -11.75 -6.00
CA ALA A 347 -15.30 -10.99 -5.15
C ALA A 347 -13.86 -11.01 -5.67
N ASN A 348 -13.08 -10.00 -5.29
CA ASN A 348 -11.66 -9.89 -5.62
C ASN A 348 -10.76 -9.83 -4.38
N TRP A 349 -11.12 -10.58 -3.33
CA TRP A 349 -10.30 -10.70 -2.13
C TRP A 349 -8.95 -11.34 -2.42
N THR A 350 -7.98 -11.00 -1.60
CA THR A 350 -6.60 -11.47 -1.69
C THR A 350 -6.17 -12.11 -0.37
N LEU A 351 -5.05 -12.83 -0.37
CA LEU A 351 -4.47 -13.40 0.87
C LEU A 351 -4.19 -12.32 1.94
N HIS A 352 -3.96 -11.09 1.53
CA HIS A 352 -3.74 -10.00 2.48
C HIS A 352 -5.04 -9.57 3.19
N ASP A 353 -6.17 -9.72 2.53
CA ASP A 353 -7.49 -9.46 3.16
C ASP A 353 -7.80 -10.49 4.26
N LEU A 354 -7.30 -11.74 4.17
CA LEU A 354 -7.40 -12.72 5.26
C LEU A 354 -6.68 -12.24 6.53
N ARG A 355 -5.46 -11.71 6.36
CA ARG A 355 -4.72 -11.12 7.49
C ARG A 355 -5.43 -9.88 8.04
N HIS A 356 -6.00 -9.03 7.19
CA HIS A 356 -6.80 -7.90 7.64
C HIS A 356 -8.04 -8.37 8.42
N THR A 357 -8.68 -9.46 7.98
CA THR A 357 -9.82 -10.06 8.67
C THR A 357 -9.41 -10.60 10.06
N ALA A 358 -8.29 -11.33 10.13
CA ALA A 358 -7.75 -11.79 11.41
C ALA A 358 -7.45 -10.61 12.36
N ALA A 359 -6.73 -9.62 11.87
CA ALA A 359 -6.39 -8.43 12.65
C ALA A 359 -7.62 -7.67 13.14
N TYR A 360 -8.63 -7.53 12.29
CA TYR A 360 -9.88 -6.87 12.62
C TYR A 360 -10.67 -7.63 13.70
N ARG A 361 -10.77 -8.97 13.59
CA ARG A 361 -11.42 -9.82 14.59
C ARG A 361 -10.70 -9.73 15.93
N MET A 362 -9.38 -9.89 15.95
CA MET A 362 -8.56 -9.78 17.17
C MET A 362 -8.68 -8.40 17.82
N ALA A 363 -8.59 -7.31 17.05
CA ALA A 363 -8.63 -5.96 17.59
C ALA A 363 -10.00 -5.56 18.16
N ARG A 364 -11.06 -6.25 17.79
CA ARG A 364 -12.42 -6.04 18.32
C ARG A 364 -12.81 -6.97 19.45
N ASP A 365 -11.97 -7.93 19.78
CA ASP A 365 -12.18 -8.77 20.96
C ASP A 365 -11.82 -7.95 22.22
N PRO A 366 -12.80 -7.67 23.11
CA PRO A 366 -12.56 -6.89 24.30
C PRO A 366 -11.65 -7.60 25.32
N GLN A 367 -11.47 -8.92 25.19
CA GLN A 367 -10.60 -9.70 26.07
C GLN A 367 -9.14 -9.76 25.56
N LEU A 368 -8.87 -9.29 24.34
CA LEU A 368 -7.54 -9.34 23.75
C LEU A 368 -6.90 -7.94 23.71
N PRO A 369 -5.89 -7.66 24.55
CA PRO A 369 -5.20 -6.38 24.56
C PRO A 369 -4.58 -6.04 23.19
N LEU A 370 -4.64 -4.78 22.79
CA LEU A 370 -4.10 -4.34 21.49
C LEU A 370 -2.60 -4.60 21.33
N ALA A 371 -1.85 -4.61 22.45
CA ALA A 371 -0.44 -4.97 22.49
C ALA A 371 -0.21 -6.42 22.05
N ASP A 372 -1.08 -7.34 22.49
CA ASP A 372 -1.02 -8.74 22.11
C ASP A 372 -1.36 -8.93 20.62
N VAL A 373 -2.37 -8.22 20.14
CA VAL A 373 -2.68 -8.17 18.69
C VAL A 373 -1.49 -7.66 17.89
N GLN A 374 -0.82 -6.60 18.36
CA GLN A 374 0.40 -6.10 17.71
C GLN A 374 1.49 -7.16 17.65
N TRP A 375 1.71 -7.87 18.76
CA TRP A 375 2.70 -8.94 18.87
C TRP A 375 2.37 -10.11 17.93
N VAL A 376 1.14 -10.62 17.95
CA VAL A 376 0.67 -11.71 17.07
C VAL A 376 0.83 -11.33 15.61
N LEU A 377 0.48 -10.10 15.22
CA LEU A 377 0.62 -9.62 13.85
C LEU A 377 2.08 -9.31 13.48
N GLY A 378 2.99 -9.14 14.42
CA GLY A 378 4.36 -8.71 14.19
C GLY A 378 4.43 -7.33 13.54
N HIS A 379 3.68 -6.36 14.07
CA HIS A 379 3.75 -4.97 13.66
C HIS A 379 4.81 -4.24 14.48
N ALA A 380 5.78 -3.61 13.79
CA ALA A 380 6.84 -2.84 14.44
C ALA A 380 6.29 -1.63 15.20
N HIS A 381 5.18 -1.05 14.74
CA HIS A 381 4.57 0.14 15.33
C HIS A 381 3.11 -0.13 15.69
N LEU A 382 2.72 0.30 16.89
CA LEU A 382 1.34 0.18 17.39
C LEU A 382 0.35 0.92 16.47
N SER A 383 0.75 2.04 15.89
CA SER A 383 -0.06 2.81 14.94
C SER A 383 -0.55 1.98 13.74
N THR A 384 0.20 0.96 13.34
CA THR A 384 -0.24 0.02 12.28
C THR A 384 -1.39 -0.87 12.76
N THR A 385 -1.39 -1.25 14.04
CA THR A 385 -2.46 -2.06 14.63
C THR A 385 -3.67 -1.22 14.97
N GLN A 386 -3.49 0.03 15.37
CA GLN A 386 -4.58 0.98 15.66
C GLN A 386 -5.49 1.24 14.45
N LEU A 387 -5.02 1.03 13.23
CA LEU A 387 -5.84 1.12 12.02
C LEU A 387 -7.05 0.17 12.05
N TYR A 388 -6.95 -0.95 12.75
CA TYR A 388 -8.05 -1.92 12.88
C TYR A 388 -9.07 -1.54 13.94
N LEU A 389 -8.74 -0.60 14.84
CA LEU A 389 -9.69 0.00 15.77
C LEU A 389 -10.54 1.10 15.12
N THR A 390 -10.13 1.58 13.95
CA THR A 390 -10.93 2.56 13.21
C THR A 390 -12.27 1.92 12.86
N PRO A 391 -13.40 2.49 13.30
CA PRO A 391 -14.71 1.91 13.05
C PRO A 391 -14.97 1.87 11.54
N MET A 392 -15.68 0.83 11.10
CA MET A 392 -16.12 0.79 9.70
C MET A 392 -17.10 1.92 9.42
N PRO A 393 -16.96 2.63 8.29
CA PRO A 393 -17.87 3.75 7.98
C PRO A 393 -19.35 3.38 8.07
N GLY A 394 -19.71 2.15 7.67
CA GLY A 394 -21.07 1.64 7.80
C GLY A 394 -21.55 1.55 9.24
N ASP A 395 -20.71 1.06 10.16
CA ASP A 395 -21.03 0.93 11.59
C ASP A 395 -21.21 2.32 12.22
N VAL A 396 -20.35 3.28 11.85
CA VAL A 396 -20.46 4.68 12.32
C VAL A 396 -21.75 5.31 11.84
N ILE A 397 -22.07 5.16 10.55
CA ILE A 397 -23.29 5.70 9.97
C ILE A 397 -24.51 5.07 10.64
N ALA A 398 -24.57 3.75 10.77
CA ALA A 398 -25.64 3.05 11.43
C ALA A 398 -25.81 3.49 12.90
N GLY A 399 -24.69 3.62 13.62
CA GLY A 399 -24.68 4.10 15.01
C GLY A 399 -25.19 5.53 15.16
N LEU A 400 -24.76 6.43 14.28
CA LEU A 400 -25.24 7.82 14.26
C LEU A 400 -26.72 7.91 13.90
N LEU A 401 -27.16 7.16 12.90
CA LEU A 401 -28.57 7.12 12.55
C LEU A 401 -29.44 6.56 13.68
N ALA A 402 -28.93 5.53 14.40
CA ALA A 402 -29.64 5.03 15.60
C ALA A 402 -29.62 6.04 16.74
N HIS A 403 -28.54 6.80 16.93
CA HIS A 403 -28.49 7.90 17.91
C HIS A 403 -29.52 8.98 17.60
N HIS A 404 -29.61 9.45 16.35
CA HIS A 404 -30.60 10.45 15.95
C HIS A 404 -32.04 9.95 16.16
N ARG A 405 -32.32 8.67 15.85
CA ARG A 405 -33.67 8.11 16.11
C ARG A 405 -34.01 8.07 17.61
N ARG A 406 -33.06 7.78 18.49
CA ARG A 406 -33.29 7.81 19.96
C ARG A 406 -33.57 9.23 20.46
N GLY A 407 -32.87 10.22 19.93
CA GLY A 407 -33.11 11.64 20.26
C GLY A 407 -34.56 12.09 19.97
N HIS A 408 -35.09 11.60 18.85
CA HIS A 408 -36.50 11.86 18.52
C HIS A 408 -37.49 11.12 19.45
N ALA A 409 -37.20 9.89 19.90
CA ALA A 409 -38.07 9.13 20.79
C ALA A 409 -38.15 9.75 22.20
N ILE A 410 -37.04 10.30 22.72
CA ILE A 410 -37.05 10.96 24.04
C ILE A 410 -37.83 12.27 24.00
N GLY A 411 -37.80 13.01 22.89
CA GLY A 411 -38.62 14.21 22.70
C GLY A 411 -40.11 13.95 22.64
N SER A 412 -40.53 12.75 22.17
CA SER A 412 -41.93 12.36 22.10
C SER A 412 -42.52 11.80 23.42
N MET A 413 -41.69 11.27 24.31
CA MET A 413 -42.15 10.77 25.63
C MET A 413 -42.26 11.87 26.71
N GLY A 414 -41.66 13.05 26.50
CA GLY A 414 -41.74 14.18 27.43
C GLY A 414 -42.94 15.07 27.24
N ALA A 415 -43.83 14.82 26.26
CA ALA A 415 -44.99 15.63 25.93
C ALA A 415 -46.34 15.00 26.32
N ALA A 416 -46.34 14.02 27.22
CA ALA A 416 -47.60 13.45 27.76
C ALA A 416 -47.97 14.15 29.08
N GLY A 417 -48.28 15.44 29.01
CA GLY A 417 -48.86 16.26 30.09
C GLY A 417 -49.85 17.23 29.46
N GLU A 418 -51.10 16.89 29.54
CA GLU A 418 -52.36 17.59 29.33
C GLU A 418 -52.34 19.05 28.76
N HIS A 419 -52.75 19.20 27.50
CA HIS A 419 -53.81 20.17 27.13
C HIS A 419 -54.35 19.86 25.72
N PRO A 420 -55.66 19.92 25.47
CA PRO A 420 -56.23 19.67 24.17
C PRO A 420 -56.21 20.97 23.37
N ASP A 421 -55.33 21.09 22.42
CA ASP A 421 -55.54 22.06 21.34
C ASP A 421 -54.95 21.48 20.00
N THR A 422 -55.79 21.64 19.01
CA THR A 422 -55.65 21.14 17.65
C THR A 422 -54.50 21.84 16.92
N GLY A 423 -53.35 21.23 16.89
CA GLY A 423 -52.19 21.68 16.08
C GLY A 423 -51.30 20.52 15.68
N THR A 424 -51.04 20.39 14.41
CA THR A 424 -50.12 19.42 13.81
C THR A 424 -48.77 19.42 14.55
N PRO A 425 -48.20 18.26 15.00
CA PRO A 425 -46.94 18.25 15.74
C PRO A 425 -45.79 18.71 14.88
N THR A 426 -45.24 19.87 15.19
CA THR A 426 -44.01 20.39 14.60
C THR A 426 -42.83 19.59 15.18
N PRO A 427 -41.86 19.06 14.37
CA PRO A 427 -40.68 18.41 14.89
C PRO A 427 -39.90 19.37 15.80
N SER A 428 -39.67 18.95 17.05
CA SER A 428 -38.89 19.72 18.03
C SER A 428 -37.51 20.09 17.50
N GLY A 429 -37.26 21.39 17.37
CA GLY A 429 -35.92 21.89 17.05
C GLY A 429 -35.81 22.80 15.83
N TYR A 430 -36.81 22.85 14.98
CA TYR A 430 -36.81 23.73 13.81
C TYR A 430 -37.86 24.81 13.94
N ARG A 431 -37.49 26.07 13.68
CA ARG A 431 -38.47 27.15 13.61
C ARG A 431 -39.33 26.93 12.35
N PRO A 432 -40.68 27.14 12.42
CA PRO A 432 -41.57 26.97 11.27
C PRO A 432 -41.14 27.74 10.03
N GLU A 433 -40.54 28.92 10.23
CA GLU A 433 -39.98 29.76 9.17
C GLU A 433 -38.81 29.10 8.45
N SER A 434 -37.93 28.36 9.17
CA SER A 434 -36.81 27.60 8.60
C SER A 434 -37.30 26.41 7.78
N LEU A 435 -38.36 25.73 8.18
CA LEU A 435 -38.96 24.63 7.43
C LEU A 435 -39.62 25.13 6.13
N ASN A 436 -40.26 26.31 6.15
CA ASN A 436 -40.83 26.93 4.95
C ASN A 436 -39.74 27.32 3.92
N VAL A 437 -38.56 27.74 4.38
CA VAL A 437 -37.43 28.07 3.50
C VAL A 437 -36.83 26.79 2.89
N LEU A 438 -36.74 25.69 3.66
CA LEU A 438 -36.13 24.43 3.21
C LEU A 438 -37.06 23.60 2.31
N PHE A 439 -38.36 23.62 2.57
CA PHE A 439 -39.31 22.75 1.86
C PHE A 439 -40.26 23.48 0.94
N GLY A 440 -40.08 24.81 0.74
CA GLY A 440 -40.86 25.63 -0.17
C GLY A 440 -42.34 25.59 0.19
N GLY A 441 -42.80 26.53 1.02
CA GLY A 441 -44.22 26.63 1.36
C GLY A 441 -45.09 26.70 0.10
N ARG A 442 -45.86 25.66 -0.15
CA ARG A 442 -46.99 25.75 -1.09
C ARG A 442 -48.04 26.62 -0.41
N THR A 443 -48.14 27.88 -0.82
CA THR A 443 -49.31 28.69 -0.62
C THR A 443 -50.41 28.15 -1.52
N SER A 444 -51.43 27.57 -0.94
CA SER A 444 -52.72 27.38 -1.60
C SER A 444 -53.49 28.69 -1.59
#